data_03f41d8b89125ebfe27cb6cf5b24b1fc
#
_entry.id   03f41d8b89125ebfe27cb6cf5b24b1fc
#
_cell.length_a   1.000
_cell.length_b   1.000
_cell.length_c   1.000
_cell.angle_alpha   90.00
_cell.angle_beta   90.00
_cell.angle_gamma   90.00
#
_symmetry.space_group_name_H-M   'P 1'
#
loop_
_entity.id
_entity.type
_entity.pdbx_description
1 polymer ?
#
loop_
_entity_poly.entity_id
_entity_poly.type
_entity_poly.pdbx_seq_one_letter_code
_entity_poly.pdbx_strand_id
1 'polypeptide(L)'
;RTLELNEIDRCLNLLRQGGSTIKHIVGEYGSGKSFLLENIMQLAINKHCIVSKISLCHGFTFNKQEDIYYHIMHNLYSDMEKLDFDSIFETWTNQLQRMSLDAASSHINRVIGAVSSVNRSFGTALFHYIKALISEDRELSKSISAWLMGEKNIPYEQKCKFDVIGSVDKTNSLDFLIAFTVMLNMLGYRGFVILVDEFDMILSQRRDYREKSYINYRQIIDLCGNQELIKTMFIAASTKKMLDNPQMGILSYPA
;
A
#
# COMPACT_ATOMS: atom_id res chain seq x y z
N ARG A 1 -8.80 23.48 -9.57
CA ARG A 1 -7.96 22.91 -8.46
C ARG A 1 -8.70 22.89 -7.12
N THR A 2 -9.48 23.89 -6.78
CA THR A 2 -10.25 23.91 -5.53
C THR A 2 -11.34 22.83 -5.51
N LEU A 3 -11.99 22.59 -6.63
CA LEU A 3 -13.04 21.56 -6.76
C LEU A 3 -12.45 20.15 -6.64
N GLU A 4 -11.32 19.89 -7.29
CA GLU A 4 -10.63 18.59 -7.22
C GLU A 4 -10.17 18.30 -5.78
N LEU A 5 -9.58 19.28 -5.11
CA LEU A 5 -9.14 19.12 -3.71
C LEU A 5 -10.31 18.93 -2.75
N ASN A 6 -11.45 19.59 -2.98
CA ASN A 6 -12.66 19.37 -2.18
C ASN A 6 -13.21 17.93 -2.35
N GLU A 7 -13.19 17.41 -3.59
CA GLU A 7 -13.59 16.01 -3.83
C GLU A 7 -12.62 15.02 -3.16
N ILE A 8 -11.32 15.29 -3.22
CA ILE A 8 -10.32 14.48 -2.52
C ILE A 8 -10.54 14.55 -1.00
N ASP A 9 -10.82 15.73 -0.45
CA ASP A 9 -11.11 15.88 0.98
C ASP A 9 -12.33 15.05 1.39
N ARG A 10 -13.39 15.02 0.55
CA ARG A 10 -14.55 14.17 0.74
C ARG A 10 -14.19 12.68 0.71
N CYS A 11 -13.34 12.25 -0.23
CA CYS A 11 -12.84 10.89 -0.30
C CYS A 11 -12.02 10.51 0.95
N LEU A 12 -11.14 11.38 1.43
CA LEU A 12 -10.38 11.16 2.67
C LEU A 12 -11.30 11.02 3.90
N ASN A 13 -12.41 11.76 3.93
CA ASN A 13 -13.42 11.60 4.98
C ASN A 13 -14.17 10.27 4.87
N LEU A 14 -14.39 9.73 3.65
CA LEU A 14 -14.94 8.40 3.44
C LEU A 14 -14.03 7.31 4.02
N LEU A 15 -12.71 7.42 3.84
CA LEU A 15 -11.76 6.47 4.45
C LEU A 15 -11.93 6.39 5.97
N ARG A 16 -12.12 7.55 6.62
CA ARG A 16 -12.34 7.61 8.07
C ARG A 16 -13.58 6.83 8.50
N GLN A 17 -14.59 6.71 7.64
CA GLN A 17 -15.82 5.95 7.88
C GLN A 17 -15.68 4.45 7.56
N GLY A 18 -14.50 4.01 7.13
CA GLY A 18 -14.21 2.61 6.80
C GLY A 18 -14.27 2.30 5.31
N GLY A 19 -14.73 3.22 4.47
CA GLY A 19 -14.85 3.02 3.03
C GLY A 19 -13.51 3.06 2.29
N SER A 20 -13.51 2.55 1.07
CA SER A 20 -12.38 2.62 0.15
C SER A 20 -12.84 3.20 -1.19
N THR A 21 -11.92 3.80 -1.93
CA THR A 21 -12.25 4.45 -3.21
C THR A 21 -11.07 4.47 -4.17
N ILE A 22 -11.39 4.58 -5.43
CA ILE A 22 -10.41 4.77 -6.49
C ILE A 22 -10.73 6.03 -7.29
N LYS A 23 -9.70 6.76 -7.70
CA LYS A 23 -9.80 7.93 -8.57
C LYS A 23 -8.75 7.86 -9.67
N HIS A 24 -9.09 8.41 -10.82
CA HIS A 24 -8.15 8.56 -11.93
C HIS A 24 -8.06 10.04 -12.30
N ILE A 25 -6.88 10.63 -12.15
CA ILE A 25 -6.61 12.02 -12.52
C ILE A 25 -6.14 12.04 -13.97
N VAL A 26 -6.88 12.72 -14.83
CA VAL A 26 -6.58 12.83 -16.24
C VAL A 26 -6.25 14.27 -16.59
N GLY A 27 -5.14 14.47 -17.29
CA GLY A 27 -4.74 15.80 -17.76
C GLY A 27 -3.62 15.72 -18.80
N GLU A 28 -3.51 16.74 -19.63
CA GLU A 28 -2.46 16.83 -20.63
C GLU A 28 -1.07 16.88 -19.98
N TYR A 29 -0.03 16.61 -20.76
CA TYR A 29 1.33 16.74 -20.28
C TYR A 29 1.60 18.19 -19.81
N GLY A 30 2.24 18.34 -18.66
CA GLY A 30 2.48 19.66 -18.05
C GLY A 30 1.27 20.32 -17.38
N SER A 31 0.09 19.67 -17.31
CA SER A 31 -1.11 20.22 -16.67
C SER A 31 -1.04 20.33 -15.14
N GLY A 32 0.05 19.85 -14.52
CA GLY A 32 0.28 19.90 -13.08
C GLY A 32 -0.31 18.71 -12.32
N LYS A 33 -0.41 17.54 -12.93
CA LYS A 33 -0.88 16.29 -12.28
C LYS A 33 0.00 15.91 -11.09
N SER A 34 1.32 15.87 -11.28
CA SER A 34 2.28 15.55 -10.21
C SER A 34 2.21 16.54 -9.05
N PHE A 35 2.00 17.84 -9.34
CA PHE A 35 1.78 18.85 -8.32
C PHE A 35 0.44 18.64 -7.58
N LEU A 36 -0.60 18.19 -8.27
CA LEU A 36 -1.86 17.84 -7.61
C LEU A 36 -1.69 16.61 -6.70
N LEU A 37 -0.95 15.58 -7.14
CA LEU A 37 -0.63 14.42 -6.31
C LEU A 37 0.15 14.81 -5.04
N GLU A 38 1.06 15.78 -5.12
CA GLU A 38 1.79 16.31 -3.96
C GLU A 38 0.84 16.99 -2.96
N ASN A 39 -0.08 17.80 -3.44
CA ASN A 39 -1.10 18.42 -2.57
C ASN A 39 -2.02 17.38 -1.92
N ILE A 40 -2.38 16.32 -2.66
CA ILE A 40 -3.18 15.21 -2.12
C ILE A 40 -2.39 14.47 -1.03
N MET A 41 -1.11 14.21 -1.25
CA MET A 41 -0.22 13.62 -0.26
C MET A 41 -0.21 14.44 1.03
N GLN A 42 0.00 15.75 0.93
CA GLN A 42 -0.01 16.67 2.08
C GLN A 42 -1.35 16.65 2.83
N LEU A 43 -2.48 16.66 2.09
CA LEU A 43 -3.82 16.59 2.71
C LEU A 43 -4.04 15.26 3.44
N ALA A 44 -3.61 14.14 2.85
CA ALA A 44 -3.74 12.83 3.46
C ALA A 44 -2.89 12.70 4.72
N ILE A 45 -1.65 13.15 4.69
CA ILE A 45 -0.74 13.18 5.84
C ILE A 45 -1.33 14.02 6.98
N ASN A 46 -1.82 15.23 6.69
CA ASN A 46 -2.47 16.10 7.67
C ASN A 46 -3.72 15.46 8.32
N LYS A 47 -4.30 14.46 7.66
CA LYS A 47 -5.42 13.66 8.17
C LYS A 47 -4.98 12.33 8.83
N HIS A 48 -3.70 12.17 9.14
CA HIS A 48 -3.13 10.95 9.75
C HIS A 48 -3.34 9.68 8.90
N CYS A 49 -3.24 9.81 7.58
CA CYS A 49 -3.15 8.68 6.67
C CYS A 49 -1.68 8.35 6.41
N ILE A 50 -1.40 7.07 6.19
CA ILE A 50 -0.15 6.66 5.53
C ILE A 50 -0.33 6.88 4.02
N VAL A 51 0.69 7.38 3.36
CA VAL A 51 0.69 7.59 1.91
C VAL A 51 1.79 6.76 1.29
N SER A 52 1.50 6.10 0.16
CA SER A 52 2.52 5.56 -0.73
C SER A 52 2.50 6.35 -2.03
N LYS A 53 3.64 6.91 -2.43
CA LYS A 53 3.77 7.65 -3.69
C LYS A 53 4.78 6.98 -4.59
N ILE A 54 4.29 6.41 -5.69
CA ILE A 54 5.09 5.68 -6.68
C ILE A 54 4.95 6.33 -8.06
N SER A 55 5.96 6.19 -8.89
CA SER A 55 5.93 6.66 -10.28
C SER A 55 6.33 5.52 -11.21
N LEU A 56 5.57 5.30 -12.26
CA LEU A 56 5.95 4.31 -13.27
C LEU A 56 7.16 4.80 -14.06
N CYS A 57 8.04 3.87 -14.40
CA CYS A 57 9.25 4.11 -15.18
C CYS A 57 9.66 2.83 -15.94
N HIS A 58 10.73 2.89 -16.72
CA HIS A 58 11.21 1.72 -17.47
C HIS A 58 11.58 0.51 -16.59
N GLY A 59 11.94 0.73 -15.31
CA GLY A 59 12.26 -0.34 -14.35
C GLY A 59 11.06 -0.87 -13.57
N PHE A 60 9.93 -0.14 -13.58
CA PHE A 60 8.70 -0.50 -12.88
C PHE A 60 7.48 -0.20 -13.74
N THR A 61 6.79 -1.22 -14.20
CA THR A 61 5.82 -1.14 -15.29
C THR A 61 4.40 -1.64 -14.95
N PHE A 62 4.07 -1.84 -13.72
CA PHE A 62 2.75 -2.27 -13.22
C PHE A 62 2.25 -3.65 -13.71
N ASN A 63 3.07 -4.39 -14.47
CA ASN A 63 2.70 -5.69 -15.05
C ASN A 63 2.94 -6.90 -14.13
N LYS A 64 3.54 -6.69 -12.96
CA LYS A 64 3.77 -7.71 -11.94
C LYS A 64 3.24 -7.25 -10.59
N GLN A 65 2.36 -8.04 -10.00
CA GLN A 65 1.70 -7.72 -8.75
C GLN A 65 2.68 -7.61 -7.57
N GLU A 66 3.66 -8.51 -7.53
CA GLU A 66 4.71 -8.48 -6.51
C GLU A 66 5.61 -7.24 -6.60
N ASP A 67 5.84 -6.72 -7.80
CA ASP A 67 6.62 -5.49 -7.99
C ASP A 67 5.77 -4.27 -7.58
N ILE A 68 4.44 -4.28 -7.85
CA ILE A 68 3.52 -3.24 -7.38
C ILE A 68 3.54 -3.18 -5.85
N TYR A 69 3.38 -4.33 -5.18
CA TYR A 69 3.46 -4.42 -3.72
C TYR A 69 4.79 -3.89 -3.20
N TYR A 70 5.91 -4.36 -3.75
CA TYR A 70 7.25 -3.93 -3.39
C TYR A 70 7.39 -2.40 -3.47
N HIS A 71 7.01 -1.80 -4.60
CA HIS A 71 7.12 -0.35 -4.78
C HIS A 71 6.19 0.43 -3.84
N ILE A 72 4.98 -0.07 -3.57
CA ILE A 72 4.08 0.52 -2.57
C ILE A 72 4.75 0.54 -1.20
N MET A 73 5.29 -0.60 -0.75
CA MET A 73 5.88 -0.74 0.58
C MET A 73 7.19 0.03 0.76
N HIS A 74 7.95 0.24 -0.31
CA HIS A 74 9.23 0.96 -0.27
C HIS A 74 9.09 2.48 -0.48
N ASN A 75 7.87 3.00 -0.64
CA ASN A 75 7.61 4.42 -0.84
C ASN A 75 6.49 4.92 0.08
N LEU A 76 6.58 4.57 1.36
CA LEU A 76 5.64 4.99 2.39
C LEU A 76 6.05 6.33 3.00
N TYR A 77 5.06 7.14 3.38
CA TYR A 77 5.19 8.45 4.00
C TYR A 77 4.11 8.63 5.08
N SER A 78 4.48 9.18 6.23
CA SER A 78 3.56 9.61 7.29
C SER A 78 3.67 11.10 7.61
N ASP A 79 4.83 11.64 7.35
CA ASP A 79 5.17 13.06 7.26
C ASP A 79 5.68 13.31 5.84
N MET A 80 6.20 14.47 5.50
CA MET A 80 6.75 14.69 4.16
C MET A 80 8.09 13.96 3.93
N GLU A 81 8.55 13.21 4.92
CA GLU A 81 9.73 12.36 4.84
C GLU A 81 9.34 10.90 4.58
N LYS A 82 10.24 10.18 3.92
CA LYS A 82 10.06 8.76 3.65
C LYS A 82 10.06 7.99 4.97
N LEU A 83 9.02 7.19 5.16
CA LEU A 83 8.79 6.43 6.38
C LEU A 83 9.65 5.16 6.39
N ASP A 84 10.33 4.91 7.49
CA ASP A 84 10.86 3.58 7.79
C ASP A 84 9.73 2.68 8.33
N PHE A 85 9.77 1.38 8.02
CA PHE A 85 8.72 0.44 8.44
C PHE A 85 8.52 0.43 9.96
N ASP A 86 9.60 0.56 10.71
CA ASP A 86 9.56 0.58 12.18
C ASP A 86 8.76 1.78 12.72
N SER A 87 8.83 2.93 12.05
CA SER A 87 8.12 4.16 12.44
C SER A 87 6.59 4.04 12.35
N ILE A 88 6.07 3.09 11.54
CA ILE A 88 4.63 2.78 11.51
C ILE A 88 4.12 2.36 12.89
N PHE A 89 4.98 1.73 13.69
CA PHE A 89 4.62 1.20 15.00
C PHE A 89 4.86 2.17 16.17
N GLU A 90 5.57 3.29 15.97
CA GLU A 90 5.97 4.19 17.07
C GLU A 90 4.78 4.71 17.89
N THR A 91 3.74 5.23 17.21
CA THR A 91 2.56 5.73 17.91
C THR A 91 1.84 4.61 18.67
N TRP A 92 1.75 3.44 18.07
CA TRP A 92 1.08 2.27 18.63
C TRP A 92 1.87 1.69 19.81
N THR A 93 3.19 1.55 19.72
CA THR A 93 4.03 1.10 20.83
C THR A 93 3.98 2.05 22.01
N ASN A 94 3.98 3.36 21.77
CA ASN A 94 3.78 4.38 22.81
C ASN A 94 2.41 4.26 23.50
N GLN A 95 1.37 3.85 22.77
CA GLN A 95 0.07 3.57 23.38
C GLN A 95 0.09 2.29 24.22
N LEU A 96 0.72 1.23 23.74
CA LEU A 96 0.84 -0.03 24.48
C LEU A 96 1.58 0.15 25.81
N GLN A 97 2.63 0.96 25.84
CA GLN A 97 3.39 1.27 27.07
C GLN A 97 2.55 1.93 28.17
N ARG A 98 1.43 2.57 27.81
CA ARG A 98 0.49 3.21 28.76
C ARG A 98 -0.62 2.28 29.24
N MET A 99 -0.69 1.05 28.72
CA MET A 99 -1.68 0.04 29.07
C MET A 99 -1.14 -0.89 30.16
N SER A 100 -2.06 -1.58 30.86
CA SER A 100 -1.65 -2.73 31.68
C SER A 100 -1.12 -3.86 30.79
N LEU A 101 -0.26 -4.73 31.34
CA LEU A 101 0.31 -5.86 30.58
C LEU A 101 -0.75 -6.74 29.93
N ASP A 102 -1.85 -7.03 30.63
CA ASP A 102 -2.94 -7.85 30.10
C ASP A 102 -3.70 -7.15 28.97
N ALA A 103 -3.94 -5.84 29.12
CA ALA A 103 -4.59 -5.04 28.07
C ALA A 103 -3.69 -4.92 26.82
N ALA A 104 -2.40 -4.68 26.98
CA ALA A 104 -1.44 -4.62 25.89
C ALA A 104 -1.35 -5.97 25.16
N SER A 105 -1.22 -7.08 25.89
CA SER A 105 -1.18 -8.43 25.34
C SER A 105 -2.47 -8.76 24.56
N SER A 106 -3.62 -8.46 25.14
CA SER A 106 -4.92 -8.65 24.46
C SER A 106 -5.02 -7.81 23.19
N HIS A 107 -4.50 -6.58 23.21
CA HIS A 107 -4.51 -5.71 22.03
C HIS A 107 -3.58 -6.23 20.92
N ILE A 108 -2.36 -6.66 21.25
CA ILE A 108 -1.41 -7.29 20.33
C ILE A 108 -2.05 -8.52 19.68
N ASN A 109 -2.62 -9.43 20.48
CA ASN A 109 -3.26 -10.64 19.97
C ASN A 109 -4.42 -10.34 19.01
N ARG A 110 -5.19 -9.28 19.27
CA ARG A 110 -6.27 -8.84 18.39
C ARG A 110 -5.74 -8.33 17.04
N VAL A 111 -4.65 -7.55 17.04
CA VAL A 111 -3.99 -7.07 15.80
C VAL A 111 -3.50 -8.26 14.99
N ILE A 112 -2.74 -9.17 15.62
CA ILE A 112 -2.19 -10.36 14.97
C ILE A 112 -3.31 -11.25 14.44
N GLY A 113 -4.37 -11.48 15.22
CA GLY A 113 -5.52 -12.28 14.81
C GLY A 113 -6.24 -11.70 13.61
N ALA A 114 -6.49 -10.38 13.58
CA ALA A 114 -7.12 -9.70 12.46
C ALA A 114 -6.28 -9.81 11.17
N VAL A 115 -4.97 -9.62 11.26
CA VAL A 115 -4.05 -9.73 10.12
C VAL A 115 -3.94 -11.18 9.65
N SER A 116 -3.82 -12.14 10.57
CA SER A 116 -3.70 -13.58 10.27
C SER A 116 -4.95 -14.14 9.60
N SER A 117 -6.12 -13.57 9.85
CA SER A 117 -7.38 -14.00 9.19
C SER A 117 -7.38 -13.68 7.69
N VAL A 118 -6.59 -12.70 7.25
CA VAL A 118 -6.40 -12.35 5.85
C VAL A 118 -5.21 -13.13 5.27
N ASN A 119 -4.05 -13.02 5.91
CA ASN A 119 -2.83 -13.70 5.46
C ASN A 119 -2.06 -14.25 6.67
N ARG A 120 -2.03 -15.58 6.78
CA ARG A 120 -1.39 -16.27 7.89
C ARG A 120 0.12 -15.98 7.98
N SER A 121 0.81 -15.98 6.83
CA SER A 121 2.26 -15.75 6.79
C SER A 121 2.61 -14.32 7.21
N PHE A 122 1.81 -13.34 6.77
CA PHE A 122 1.95 -11.94 7.22
C PHE A 122 1.74 -11.84 8.74
N GLY A 123 0.66 -12.45 9.26
CA GLY A 123 0.38 -12.45 10.69
C GLY A 123 1.46 -13.12 11.54
N THR A 124 2.03 -14.24 11.07
CA THR A 124 3.15 -14.93 11.73
C THR A 124 4.39 -14.02 11.75
N ALA A 125 4.77 -13.45 10.61
CA ALA A 125 5.88 -12.50 10.56
C ALA A 125 5.66 -11.28 11.46
N LEU A 126 4.45 -10.71 11.46
CA LEU A 126 4.09 -9.59 12.32
C LEU A 126 4.22 -9.92 13.81
N PHE A 127 3.80 -11.13 14.22
CA PHE A 127 3.99 -11.59 15.60
C PHE A 127 5.47 -11.60 15.99
N HIS A 128 6.32 -12.21 15.18
CA HIS A 128 7.76 -12.25 15.44
C HIS A 128 8.40 -10.86 15.37
N TYR A 129 7.90 -9.99 14.49
CA TYR A 129 8.35 -8.61 14.38
C TYR A 129 8.09 -7.83 15.70
N ILE A 130 6.86 -7.89 16.21
CA ILE A 130 6.50 -7.25 17.48
C ILE A 130 7.33 -7.81 18.62
N LYS A 131 7.55 -9.12 18.65
CA LYS A 131 8.41 -9.78 19.64
C LYS A 131 9.85 -9.29 19.55
N ALA A 132 10.41 -9.16 18.33
CA ALA A 132 11.75 -8.63 18.11
C ALA A 132 11.89 -7.17 18.55
N LEU A 133 10.85 -6.33 18.31
CA LEU A 133 10.82 -4.95 18.80
C LEU A 133 10.83 -4.89 20.33
N ILE A 134 10.05 -5.73 21.02
CA ILE A 134 9.98 -5.77 22.50
C ILE A 134 11.30 -6.26 23.10
N SER A 135 11.97 -7.22 22.45
CA SER A 135 13.26 -7.76 22.90
C SER A 135 14.48 -6.95 22.42
N GLU A 136 14.25 -5.85 21.69
CA GLU A 136 15.29 -4.99 21.09
C GLU A 136 16.24 -5.73 20.13
N ASP A 137 15.76 -6.84 19.53
CA ASP A 137 16.50 -7.60 18.50
C ASP A 137 16.40 -6.90 17.15
N ARG A 138 17.31 -5.92 16.95
CA ARG A 138 17.34 -5.09 15.74
C ARG A 138 17.69 -5.86 14.47
N GLU A 139 18.47 -6.94 14.55
CA GLU A 139 18.82 -7.74 13.37
C GLU A 139 17.61 -8.51 12.89
N LEU A 140 16.90 -9.14 13.84
CA LEU A 140 15.70 -9.90 13.52
C LEU A 140 14.57 -8.99 13.03
N SER A 141 14.32 -7.85 13.69
CA SER A 141 13.27 -6.91 13.28
C SER A 141 13.51 -6.38 11.85
N LYS A 142 14.75 -6.03 11.50
CA LYS A 142 15.12 -5.61 10.13
C LYS A 142 14.91 -6.71 9.10
N SER A 143 15.25 -7.95 9.42
CA SER A 143 15.04 -9.08 8.51
C SER A 143 13.55 -9.34 8.26
N ILE A 144 12.73 -9.22 9.30
CA ILE A 144 11.28 -9.41 9.21
C ILE A 144 10.63 -8.26 8.46
N SER A 145 10.97 -6.99 8.78
CA SER A 145 10.42 -5.83 8.08
C SER A 145 10.76 -5.87 6.59
N ALA A 146 12.00 -6.20 6.22
CA ALA A 146 12.40 -6.38 4.83
C ALA A 146 11.54 -7.45 4.13
N TRP A 147 11.26 -8.59 4.79
CA TRP A 147 10.40 -9.64 4.24
C TRP A 147 8.96 -9.17 4.08
N LEU A 148 8.40 -8.49 5.09
CA LEU A 148 7.06 -7.91 5.04
C LEU A 148 6.92 -6.84 3.95
N MET A 149 7.99 -6.12 3.64
CA MET A 149 8.04 -5.13 2.56
C MET A 149 8.25 -5.74 1.17
N GLY A 150 8.37 -7.08 1.07
CA GLY A 150 8.47 -7.78 -0.21
C GLY A 150 9.89 -7.99 -0.74
N GLU A 151 10.92 -7.84 0.10
CA GLU A 151 12.28 -8.18 -0.28
C GLU A 151 12.42 -9.67 -0.56
N LYS A 152 12.99 -10.00 -1.73
CA LYS A 152 13.09 -11.39 -2.21
C LYS A 152 14.33 -12.12 -1.68
N ASN A 153 15.40 -11.39 -1.39
CA ASN A 153 16.72 -11.95 -1.11
C ASN A 153 16.99 -12.18 0.39
N ILE A 154 15.97 -12.54 1.16
CA ILE A 154 16.13 -12.90 2.57
C ILE A 154 16.61 -14.35 2.64
N PRO A 155 17.76 -14.64 3.29
CA PRO A 155 18.27 -16.01 3.44
C PRO A 155 17.26 -16.93 4.14
N TYR A 156 17.24 -18.22 3.73
CA TYR A 156 16.34 -19.21 4.32
C TYR A 156 16.51 -19.33 5.83
N GLU A 157 17.75 -19.34 6.32
CA GLU A 157 18.06 -19.39 7.76
C GLU A 157 17.44 -18.22 8.54
N GLN A 158 17.41 -17.02 7.94
CA GLN A 158 16.75 -15.86 8.56
C GLN A 158 15.23 -16.07 8.60
N LYS A 159 14.62 -16.56 7.52
CA LYS A 159 13.17 -16.84 7.46
C LYS A 159 12.73 -17.87 8.47
N CYS A 160 13.57 -18.90 8.75
CA CYS A 160 13.32 -19.88 9.80
C CYS A 160 13.21 -19.26 11.21
N LYS A 161 13.90 -18.14 11.48
CA LYS A 161 13.84 -17.48 12.80
C LYS A 161 12.47 -16.84 13.09
N PHE A 162 11.66 -16.60 12.08
CA PHE A 162 10.31 -16.04 12.20
C PHE A 162 9.22 -16.88 11.50
N ASP A 163 9.49 -18.16 11.37
CA ASP A 163 8.53 -19.21 10.97
C ASP A 163 7.78 -18.94 9.64
N VAL A 164 8.46 -18.37 8.64
CA VAL A 164 7.90 -18.13 7.32
C VAL A 164 8.64 -18.88 6.23
N ILE A 165 7.92 -19.20 5.16
CA ILE A 165 8.44 -19.85 3.95
C ILE A 165 8.12 -18.97 2.74
N GLY A 166 9.03 -18.97 1.77
CA GLY A 166 8.83 -18.23 0.52
C GLY A 166 9.09 -16.73 0.65
N SER A 167 8.44 -15.97 -0.19
CA SER A 167 8.49 -14.50 -0.27
C SER A 167 7.18 -13.99 -0.88
N VAL A 168 7.02 -12.69 -0.94
CA VAL A 168 5.91 -12.08 -1.69
C VAL A 168 6.11 -12.37 -3.19
N ASP A 169 5.09 -12.93 -3.81
CA ASP A 169 5.06 -13.29 -5.22
C ASP A 169 3.70 -12.93 -5.88
N LYS A 170 3.55 -13.27 -7.15
CA LYS A 170 2.32 -12.99 -7.92
C LYS A 170 1.05 -13.64 -7.36
N THR A 171 1.17 -14.67 -6.51
CA THR A 171 0.01 -15.44 -5.99
C THR A 171 -0.49 -14.90 -4.65
N ASN A 172 0.35 -14.16 -3.92
CA ASN A 172 0.03 -13.71 -2.56
C ASN A 172 0.15 -12.19 -2.34
N SER A 173 0.71 -11.44 -3.30
CA SER A 173 1.01 -10.01 -3.14
C SER A 173 -0.22 -9.15 -2.85
N LEU A 174 -1.39 -9.48 -3.43
CA LEU A 174 -2.64 -8.77 -3.13
C LEU A 174 -3.14 -9.07 -1.71
N ASP A 175 -3.04 -10.32 -1.26
CA ASP A 175 -3.39 -10.70 0.12
C ASP A 175 -2.48 -10.01 1.13
N PHE A 176 -1.19 -9.84 0.78
CA PHE A 176 -0.25 -9.05 1.59
C PHE A 176 -0.65 -7.58 1.65
N LEU A 177 -1.10 -7.00 0.53
CA LEU A 177 -1.58 -5.62 0.51
C LEU A 177 -2.85 -5.46 1.37
N ILE A 178 -3.80 -6.40 1.27
CA ILE A 178 -5.00 -6.42 2.12
C ILE A 178 -4.60 -6.53 3.60
N ALA A 179 -3.73 -7.48 3.94
CA ALA A 179 -3.23 -7.68 5.30
C ALA A 179 -2.55 -6.41 5.86
N PHE A 180 -1.78 -5.69 5.04
CA PHE A 180 -1.17 -4.42 5.39
C PHE A 180 -2.21 -3.35 5.70
N THR A 181 -3.27 -3.22 4.90
CA THR A 181 -4.35 -2.24 5.18
C THR A 181 -5.11 -2.58 6.46
N VAL A 182 -5.35 -3.88 6.74
CA VAL A 182 -5.91 -4.34 8.02
C VAL A 182 -4.99 -3.97 9.17
N MET A 183 -3.69 -4.20 9.05
CA MET A 183 -2.70 -3.82 10.04
C MET A 183 -2.75 -2.31 10.33
N LEU A 184 -2.68 -1.45 9.32
CA LEU A 184 -2.74 0.00 9.49
C LEU A 184 -4.03 0.45 10.21
N ASN A 185 -5.17 -0.15 9.84
CA ASN A 185 -6.44 0.13 10.51
C ASN A 185 -6.40 -0.26 12.01
N MET A 186 -5.82 -1.42 12.33
CA MET A 186 -5.69 -1.90 13.71
C MET A 186 -4.70 -1.07 14.54
N LEU A 187 -3.67 -0.49 13.90
CA LEU A 187 -2.72 0.44 14.52
C LEU A 187 -3.29 1.85 14.72
N GLY A 188 -4.50 2.14 14.21
CA GLY A 188 -5.22 3.39 14.44
C GLY A 188 -5.03 4.46 13.35
N TYR A 189 -4.40 4.13 12.23
CA TYR A 189 -4.32 5.04 11.09
C TYR A 189 -5.69 5.31 10.48
N ARG A 190 -5.91 6.54 10.01
CA ARG A 190 -7.21 6.95 9.46
C ARG A 190 -7.45 6.49 8.04
N GLY A 191 -6.39 6.14 7.31
CA GLY A 191 -6.48 5.61 5.96
C GLY A 191 -5.11 5.32 5.36
N PHE A 192 -5.14 4.68 4.21
CA PHE A 192 -3.99 4.43 3.36
C PHE A 192 -4.25 5.04 1.97
N VAL A 193 -3.34 5.86 1.49
CA VAL A 193 -3.48 6.55 0.19
C VAL A 193 -2.34 6.12 -0.72
N ILE A 194 -2.67 5.50 -1.85
CA ILE A 194 -1.70 5.07 -2.85
C ILE A 194 -1.81 6.01 -4.04
N LEU A 195 -0.73 6.73 -4.33
CA LEU A 195 -0.60 7.69 -5.42
C LEU A 195 0.33 7.12 -6.48
N VAL A 196 -0.16 6.98 -7.71
CA VAL A 196 0.61 6.48 -8.84
C VAL A 196 0.72 7.56 -9.90
N ASP A 197 1.92 8.09 -10.08
CA ASP A 197 2.21 9.06 -11.13
C ASP A 197 2.70 8.37 -12.41
N GLU A 198 2.69 9.10 -13.54
CA GLU A 198 3.15 8.62 -14.85
C GLU A 198 2.48 7.30 -15.29
N PHE A 199 1.19 7.11 -14.94
CA PHE A 199 0.48 5.85 -15.22
C PHE A 199 0.38 5.54 -16.72
N ASP A 200 0.49 6.55 -17.58
CA ASP A 200 0.54 6.40 -19.04
C ASP A 200 1.84 5.74 -19.56
N MET A 201 2.87 5.54 -18.74
CA MET A 201 4.02 4.70 -19.10
C MET A 201 3.60 3.27 -19.48
N ILE A 202 2.43 2.80 -19.05
CA ILE A 202 1.84 1.53 -19.50
C ILE A 202 1.68 1.49 -21.03
N LEU A 203 1.38 2.62 -21.68
CA LEU A 203 1.23 2.69 -23.15
C LEU A 203 2.52 2.38 -23.90
N SER A 204 3.68 2.64 -23.31
CA SER A 204 4.99 2.37 -23.92
C SER A 204 5.40 0.90 -23.86
N GLN A 205 4.65 0.08 -23.12
CA GLN A 205 4.98 -1.34 -22.94
C GLN A 205 4.60 -2.17 -24.16
N ARG A 206 5.25 -3.33 -24.29
CA ARG A 206 4.80 -4.39 -25.20
C ARG A 206 3.36 -4.79 -24.87
N ARG A 207 2.63 -5.27 -25.87
CA ARG A 207 1.21 -5.60 -25.74
C ARG A 207 0.91 -6.54 -24.57
N ASP A 208 1.68 -7.62 -24.43
CA ASP A 208 1.50 -8.62 -23.39
C ASP A 208 1.71 -8.07 -21.96
N TYR A 209 2.66 -7.14 -21.78
CA TYR A 209 2.89 -6.47 -20.51
C TYR A 209 1.83 -5.43 -20.23
N ARG A 210 1.39 -4.69 -21.25
CA ARG A 210 0.31 -3.70 -21.12
C ARG A 210 -1.00 -4.35 -20.70
N GLU A 211 -1.36 -5.49 -21.31
CA GLU A 211 -2.55 -6.27 -20.93
C GLU A 211 -2.47 -6.70 -19.46
N LYS A 212 -1.33 -7.25 -19.00
CA LYS A 212 -1.13 -7.59 -17.60
C LYS A 212 -1.24 -6.39 -16.67
N SER A 213 -0.71 -5.23 -17.06
CA SER A 213 -0.81 -4.00 -16.27
C SER A 213 -2.27 -3.56 -16.10
N TYR A 214 -3.09 -3.69 -17.13
CA TYR A 214 -4.53 -3.38 -17.05
C TYR A 214 -5.29 -4.38 -16.18
N ILE A 215 -4.96 -5.68 -16.28
CA ILE A 215 -5.53 -6.71 -15.41
C ILE A 215 -5.18 -6.40 -13.94
N ASN A 216 -3.93 -6.10 -13.64
CA ASN A 216 -3.52 -5.75 -12.28
C ASN A 216 -4.20 -4.47 -11.77
N TYR A 217 -4.35 -3.46 -12.63
CA TYR A 217 -5.08 -2.24 -12.26
C TYR A 217 -6.56 -2.52 -11.98
N ARG A 218 -7.21 -3.34 -12.82
CA ARG A 218 -8.59 -3.78 -12.61
C ARG A 218 -8.76 -4.51 -11.27
N GLN A 219 -7.84 -5.41 -10.92
CA GLN A 219 -7.91 -6.10 -9.63
C GLN A 219 -7.85 -5.12 -8.45
N ILE A 220 -7.04 -4.07 -8.53
CA ILE A 220 -7.02 -3.01 -7.50
C ILE A 220 -8.36 -2.25 -7.47
N ILE A 221 -8.96 -1.97 -8.64
CA ILE A 221 -10.30 -1.37 -8.73
C ILE A 221 -11.32 -2.24 -8.01
N ASP A 222 -11.31 -3.54 -8.29
CA ASP A 222 -12.23 -4.52 -7.70
C ASP A 222 -12.04 -4.62 -6.19
N LEU A 223 -10.80 -4.69 -5.70
CA LEU A 223 -10.50 -4.70 -4.26
C LEU A 223 -10.97 -3.44 -3.53
N CYS A 224 -10.83 -2.26 -4.16
CA CYS A 224 -11.37 -1.01 -3.60
C CYS A 224 -12.90 -1.01 -3.65
N GLY A 225 -13.50 -1.47 -4.75
CA GLY A 225 -14.95 -1.52 -4.96
C GLY A 225 -15.65 -2.47 -3.99
N ASN A 226 -15.05 -3.63 -3.76
CA ASN A 226 -15.53 -4.66 -2.81
C ASN A 226 -15.20 -4.34 -1.34
N GLN A 227 -14.52 -3.23 -1.06
CA GLN A 227 -14.09 -2.81 0.28
C GLN A 227 -13.12 -3.81 0.95
N GLU A 228 -12.37 -4.59 0.14
CA GLU A 228 -11.38 -5.55 0.65
C GLU A 228 -10.10 -4.84 1.10
N LEU A 229 -9.69 -3.76 0.40
CA LEU A 229 -8.66 -2.84 0.89
C LEU A 229 -9.28 -1.86 1.88
N ILE A 230 -9.08 -2.10 3.18
CA ILE A 230 -9.72 -1.30 4.24
C ILE A 230 -9.19 0.13 4.25
N LYS A 231 -10.11 1.12 4.28
CA LYS A 231 -9.78 2.56 4.38
C LYS A 231 -8.72 3.00 3.38
N THR A 232 -8.82 2.52 2.14
CA THR A 232 -7.80 2.76 1.12
C THR A 232 -8.33 3.67 0.01
N MET A 233 -7.52 4.66 -0.37
CA MET A 233 -7.75 5.45 -1.58
C MET A 233 -6.60 5.22 -2.55
N PHE A 234 -6.94 4.71 -3.74
CA PHE A 234 -5.99 4.56 -4.83
C PHE A 234 -6.20 5.65 -5.87
N ILE A 235 -5.14 6.36 -6.24
CA ILE A 235 -5.19 7.43 -7.25
C ILE A 235 -4.12 7.17 -8.30
N ALA A 236 -4.54 7.01 -9.56
CA ALA A 236 -3.64 6.99 -10.70
C ALA A 236 -3.71 8.32 -11.46
N ALA A 237 -2.57 8.84 -11.91
CA ALA A 237 -2.50 10.03 -12.73
C ALA A 237 -1.92 9.71 -14.11
N SER A 238 -2.62 10.10 -15.17
CA SER A 238 -2.23 9.84 -16.55
C SER A 238 -2.65 10.94 -17.52
N THR A 239 -2.25 10.79 -18.77
CA THR A 239 -2.78 11.58 -19.88
C THR A 239 -4.10 10.99 -20.39
N LYS A 240 -4.86 11.78 -21.15
CA LYS A 240 -6.10 11.34 -21.78
C LYS A 240 -5.91 10.14 -22.70
N LYS A 241 -4.74 10.04 -23.35
CA LYS A 241 -4.37 8.92 -24.21
C LYS A 241 -4.44 7.55 -23.51
N MET A 242 -4.19 7.52 -22.19
CA MET A 242 -4.31 6.30 -21.38
C MET A 242 -5.75 5.75 -21.37
N LEU A 243 -6.75 6.60 -21.46
CA LEU A 243 -8.16 6.20 -21.45
C LEU A 243 -8.68 5.91 -22.86
N ASP A 244 -8.54 6.85 -23.78
CA ASP A 244 -9.30 6.91 -25.05
C ASP A 244 -8.50 6.45 -26.27
N ASN A 245 -7.23 6.06 -26.15
CA ASN A 245 -6.51 5.52 -27.30
C ASN A 245 -7.25 4.26 -27.81
N PRO A 246 -7.73 4.23 -29.09
CA PRO A 246 -8.58 3.15 -29.57
C PRO A 246 -7.87 1.79 -29.70
N GLN A 247 -6.54 1.78 -29.71
CA GLN A 247 -5.73 0.57 -29.86
C GLN A 247 -5.01 0.14 -28.58
N MET A 248 -4.69 1.10 -27.71
CA MET A 248 -3.83 0.86 -26.57
C MET A 248 -4.40 1.38 -25.24
N GLY A 249 -5.42 2.21 -25.27
CA GLY A 249 -6.06 2.77 -24.08
C GLY A 249 -6.81 1.72 -23.27
N ILE A 250 -7.00 1.98 -21.98
CA ILE A 250 -7.64 1.03 -21.08
C ILE A 250 -9.07 0.67 -21.51
N LEU A 251 -9.82 1.61 -22.10
CA LEU A 251 -11.18 1.37 -22.61
C LEU A 251 -11.23 0.49 -23.86
N SER A 252 -10.09 0.25 -24.53
CA SER A 252 -10.02 -0.65 -25.68
C SER A 252 -9.86 -2.13 -25.30
N TYR A 253 -9.63 -2.42 -24.03
CA TYR A 253 -9.50 -3.80 -23.55
C TYR A 253 -10.85 -4.30 -23.04
N PRO A 254 -11.31 -5.49 -23.48
CA PRO A 254 -12.54 -6.06 -22.97
C PRO A 254 -12.45 -6.31 -21.46
N ALA A 255 -13.56 -6.05 -20.81
CA ALA A 255 -13.71 -6.24 -19.36
C ALA A 255 -13.68 -7.72 -19.00
#